data_a1d7dd8f6196838aafe53b7e6e405e13
#
_entry.id   a1d7dd8f6196838aafe53b7e6e405e13
#
_cell.length_a   1.000
_cell.length_b   1.000
_cell.length_c   1.000
_cell.angle_alpha   90.00
_cell.angle_beta   90.00
_cell.angle_gamma   90.00
#
_symmetry.space_group_name_H-M   'P 1'
#
loop_
_entity.id
_entity.type
_entity.pdbx_description
1 polymer ?
#
loop_
_entity_poly.entity_id
_entity_poly.type
_entity_poly.pdbx_seq_one_letter_code
_entity_poly.pdbx_strand_id
1 'polypeptide(L)'
;MNLKRKLSALIVTLMIVFIAIPQDSALADTCTIGTYNQTEARKLFDMINSFRMGSDAWYWDKDNSAKIYCENLEPLKYDANLEKLAMQRAIELAARFDHIRPDGTRFYSVYAQYGVKAGGCSENIAYGFDRANSVNYGFREDNEKYAGQGHRRNMLNYSYNAVGIACVVVNGTTYWAEEFAYLDKITPCGKAVNGNQTMFIPGDDNSEYNTSVNGLTQINGTWYYMKKGKLDNGYTGLCKYNGNWYYVQKGVLNWNYTGLCKYNGTWWYVHNGAVDFRATTLCKYNGTWWYVHNGAVDFKATTLCQYNGTWWYVRGGQVNFSATTLCKYSGTWWYVHNGAVDFKAT
;
A
#
# COMPACT_ATOMS: atom_id res chain seq x y z
N MET A 1 37.68 4.39 -41.75
CA MET A 1 37.78 3.74 -40.43
C MET A 1 36.58 4.23 -39.60
N ASN A 2 35.47 3.49 -39.66
CA ASN A 2 34.18 3.90 -39.09
C ASN A 2 33.99 3.26 -37.70
N LEU A 3 33.96 4.09 -36.67
CA LEU A 3 33.70 3.68 -35.29
C LEU A 3 32.19 3.85 -35.00
N LYS A 4 31.39 2.78 -35.14
CA LYS A 4 30.02 2.77 -34.70
C LYS A 4 29.96 2.64 -33.19
N ARG A 5 29.57 3.70 -32.49
CA ARG A 5 29.19 3.67 -31.07
C ARG A 5 27.85 2.99 -30.92
N LYS A 6 27.84 1.80 -30.31
CA LYS A 6 26.62 1.14 -29.81
C LYS A 6 26.20 1.82 -28.51
N LEU A 7 25.06 2.49 -28.53
CA LEU A 7 24.36 2.93 -27.31
C LEU A 7 23.55 1.72 -26.81
N SER A 8 23.97 1.15 -25.69
CA SER A 8 23.17 0.12 -25.01
C SER A 8 22.16 0.85 -24.12
N ALA A 9 20.91 0.78 -24.52
CA ALA A 9 19.79 1.22 -23.69
C ALA A 9 19.60 0.20 -22.56
N LEU A 10 19.85 0.62 -21.34
CA LEU A 10 19.53 -0.16 -20.13
C LEU A 10 18.03 -0.07 -19.87
N ILE A 11 17.29 -1.08 -20.27
CA ILE A 11 15.87 -1.20 -19.93
C ILE A 11 15.82 -1.70 -18.48
N VAL A 12 15.57 -0.78 -17.54
CA VAL A 12 15.20 -1.15 -16.17
C VAL A 12 13.76 -1.62 -16.18
N THR A 13 13.58 -2.93 -16.23
CA THR A 13 12.27 -3.55 -16.08
C THR A 13 11.89 -3.46 -14.60
N LEU A 14 11.06 -2.47 -14.25
CA LEU A 14 10.44 -2.37 -12.94
C LEU A 14 9.42 -3.53 -12.83
N MET A 15 9.80 -4.63 -12.19
CA MET A 15 8.85 -5.68 -11.82
C MET A 15 7.91 -5.11 -10.75
N ILE A 16 6.74 -4.63 -11.17
CA ILE A 16 5.61 -4.37 -10.27
C ILE A 16 5.07 -5.74 -9.88
N VAL A 17 5.39 -6.17 -8.67
CA VAL A 17 4.75 -7.34 -8.06
C VAL A 17 3.30 -6.95 -7.80
N PHE A 18 2.40 -7.36 -8.66
CA PHE A 18 0.98 -7.38 -8.37
C PHE A 18 0.76 -8.42 -7.27
N ILE A 19 0.57 -7.97 -6.03
CA ILE A 19 -0.03 -8.81 -5.01
C ILE A 19 -1.48 -8.97 -5.45
N ALA A 20 -1.80 -10.11 -6.07
CA ALA A 20 -3.18 -10.47 -6.35
C ALA A 20 -3.89 -10.63 -5.01
N ILE A 21 -4.82 -9.74 -4.70
CA ILE A 21 -5.77 -9.93 -3.61
C ILE A 21 -6.61 -11.14 -4.03
N PRO A 22 -6.68 -12.21 -3.22
CA PRO A 22 -7.51 -13.36 -3.55
C PRO A 22 -8.96 -12.92 -3.74
N GLN A 23 -9.56 -13.27 -4.85
CA GLN A 23 -10.91 -12.86 -5.25
C GLN A 23 -12.00 -13.79 -4.72
N ASP A 24 -11.74 -14.49 -3.59
CA ASP A 24 -12.73 -15.37 -2.97
C ASP A 24 -12.70 -15.28 -1.45
N SER A 25 -13.42 -14.28 -0.93
CA SER A 25 -14.24 -14.35 0.29
C SER A 25 -14.86 -12.98 0.56
N ALA A 26 -16.18 -12.97 0.76
CA ALA A 26 -17.00 -11.77 0.92
C ALA A 26 -16.89 -11.14 2.33
N LEU A 27 -15.71 -11.12 2.93
CA LEU A 27 -15.43 -10.34 4.13
C LEU A 27 -14.81 -9.02 3.69
N ALA A 28 -15.48 -7.92 3.98
CA ALA A 28 -14.99 -6.59 3.62
C ALA A 28 -13.76 -6.26 4.46
N ASP A 29 -12.63 -5.98 3.80
CA ASP A 29 -11.46 -5.43 4.48
C ASP A 29 -11.80 -4.02 4.99
N THR A 30 -11.60 -3.79 6.28
CA THR A 30 -11.73 -2.46 6.86
C THR A 30 -10.38 -1.76 6.94
N CYS A 31 -10.40 -0.44 7.04
CA CYS A 31 -9.21 0.38 7.13
C CYS A 31 -9.18 1.08 8.49
N THR A 32 -8.09 0.94 9.20
CA THR A 32 -7.90 1.56 10.51
C THR A 32 -6.64 2.43 10.51
N ILE A 33 -6.71 3.58 11.20
CA ILE A 33 -5.57 4.44 11.45
C ILE A 33 -5.03 4.10 12.84
N GLY A 34 -3.78 3.67 12.89
CA GLY A 34 -3.03 3.49 14.13
C GLY A 34 -1.92 4.51 14.26
N THR A 35 -1.69 5.02 15.48
CA THR A 35 -0.53 5.86 15.79
C THR A 35 0.60 4.98 16.27
N TYR A 36 1.56 4.70 15.38
CA TYR A 36 2.70 3.84 15.68
C TYR A 36 3.78 4.55 16.49
N ASN A 37 4.42 3.81 17.39
CA ASN A 37 5.59 4.23 18.15
C ASN A 37 6.70 3.17 18.03
N GLN A 38 7.29 3.07 16.85
CA GLN A 38 8.37 2.10 16.59
C GLN A 38 9.67 2.45 17.33
N THR A 39 9.80 3.67 17.84
CA THR A 39 10.89 4.00 18.78
C THR A 39 10.78 3.21 20.08
N GLU A 40 9.58 3.07 20.65
CA GLU A 40 9.38 2.20 21.84
C GLU A 40 9.53 0.72 21.48
N ALA A 41 9.04 0.28 20.31
CA ALA A 41 9.23 -1.09 19.87
C ALA A 41 10.71 -1.50 19.78
N ARG A 42 11.57 -0.60 19.30
CA ARG A 42 13.03 -0.86 19.22
C ARG A 42 13.73 -0.81 20.59
N LYS A 43 13.22 -0.05 21.54
CA LYS A 43 13.69 -0.16 22.95
C LYS A 43 13.35 -1.51 23.55
N LEU A 44 12.15 -2.05 23.23
CA LEU A 44 11.78 -3.39 23.68
C LEU A 44 12.72 -4.45 23.09
N PHE A 45 13.11 -4.33 21.85
CA PHE A 45 14.12 -5.20 21.22
C PHE A 45 15.44 -5.22 21.99
N ASP A 46 15.95 -4.06 22.39
CA ASP A 46 17.20 -3.97 23.16
C ASP A 46 17.04 -4.67 24.53
N MET A 47 15.86 -4.55 25.16
CA MET A 47 15.55 -5.20 26.43
C MET A 47 15.45 -6.72 26.29
N ILE A 48 14.85 -7.24 25.20
CA ILE A 48 14.78 -8.67 24.91
C ILE A 48 16.19 -9.24 24.77
N ASN A 49 17.06 -8.58 24.02
CA ASN A 49 18.45 -9.05 23.87
C ASN A 49 19.24 -8.97 25.19
N SER A 50 19.03 -7.92 25.99
CA SER A 50 19.63 -7.84 27.33
C SER A 50 19.15 -8.98 28.22
N PHE A 51 17.86 -9.33 28.14
CA PHE A 51 17.28 -10.45 28.88
C PHE A 51 17.83 -11.80 28.39
N ARG A 52 17.91 -12.04 27.10
CA ARG A 52 18.45 -13.27 26.51
C ARG A 52 19.90 -13.55 26.92
N MET A 53 20.70 -12.50 27.05
CA MET A 53 22.13 -12.58 27.40
C MET A 53 22.39 -12.44 28.93
N GLY A 54 21.35 -12.19 29.72
CA GLY A 54 21.47 -11.96 31.13
C GLY A 54 21.37 -13.22 31.98
N SER A 55 21.74 -13.13 33.27
CA SER A 55 21.62 -14.21 34.23
C SER A 55 20.19 -14.62 34.50
N ASP A 56 19.21 -13.79 34.12
CA ASP A 56 17.77 -14.05 34.29
C ASP A 56 17.15 -14.84 33.14
N ALA A 57 17.97 -15.26 32.15
CA ALA A 57 17.52 -16.06 31.02
C ALA A 57 17.22 -17.50 31.44
N TRP A 58 16.08 -17.71 32.05
CA TRP A 58 15.62 -19.02 32.49
C TRP A 58 14.10 -19.15 32.35
N TYR A 59 13.56 -20.36 32.33
CA TYR A 59 12.13 -20.67 32.47
C TYR A 59 11.94 -21.93 33.34
N TRP A 60 10.73 -22.13 33.87
CA TRP A 60 10.45 -23.34 34.62
C TRP A 60 10.41 -24.58 33.70
N ASP A 61 10.84 -25.74 34.25
CA ASP A 61 10.51 -27.01 33.63
C ASP A 61 9.00 -27.28 33.74
N LYS A 62 8.49 -28.28 32.96
CA LYS A 62 7.07 -28.57 32.90
C LYS A 62 6.41 -28.86 34.25
N ASP A 63 7.15 -29.40 35.16
CA ASP A 63 6.70 -29.80 36.50
C ASP A 63 6.87 -28.68 37.52
N ASN A 64 7.45 -27.56 37.17
CA ASN A 64 7.78 -26.41 38.02
C ASN A 64 8.72 -26.78 39.18
N SER A 65 9.57 -27.78 38.96
CA SER A 65 10.50 -28.28 39.96
C SER A 65 11.88 -27.63 39.89
N ALA A 66 12.29 -27.21 38.69
CA ALA A 66 13.59 -26.61 38.43
C ALA A 66 13.54 -25.51 37.38
N LYS A 67 14.43 -24.53 37.53
CA LYS A 67 14.67 -23.51 36.47
C LYS A 67 15.60 -24.08 35.45
N ILE A 68 15.19 -23.96 34.18
CA ILE A 68 16.00 -24.27 33.01
C ILE A 68 16.68 -22.97 32.58
N TYR A 69 17.99 -22.85 32.77
CA TYR A 69 18.78 -21.71 32.37
C TYR A 69 19.16 -21.83 30.89
N CYS A 70 18.96 -20.73 30.17
CA CYS A 70 19.30 -20.63 28.76
C CYS A 70 20.70 -20.03 28.60
N GLU A 71 21.71 -20.89 28.61
CA GLU A 71 23.10 -20.48 28.48
C GLU A 71 23.45 -20.26 26.99
N ASN A 72 24.31 -19.26 26.71
CA ASN A 72 24.85 -18.99 25.37
C ASN A 72 23.77 -18.70 24.29
N LEU A 73 22.68 -18.03 24.66
CA LEU A 73 21.73 -17.51 23.69
C LEU A 73 22.37 -16.39 22.86
N GLU A 74 22.34 -16.57 21.55
CA GLU A 74 22.72 -15.47 20.66
C GLU A 74 21.67 -14.35 20.67
N PRO A 75 22.09 -13.08 20.53
CA PRO A 75 21.15 -11.98 20.41
C PRO A 75 20.34 -12.11 19.11
N LEU A 76 19.06 -11.80 19.19
CA LEU A 76 18.20 -11.71 18.02
C LEU A 76 18.63 -10.52 17.14
N LYS A 77 18.39 -10.63 15.84
CA LYS A 77 18.54 -9.54 14.88
C LYS A 77 17.19 -8.90 14.62
N TYR A 78 17.16 -7.58 14.52
CA TYR A 78 15.94 -6.86 14.16
C TYR A 78 15.75 -6.87 12.65
N ASP A 79 14.62 -7.37 12.16
CA ASP A 79 14.35 -7.53 10.72
C ASP A 79 13.25 -6.60 10.24
N ALA A 80 13.49 -5.88 9.14
CA ALA A 80 12.57 -4.88 8.59
C ALA A 80 11.24 -5.49 8.07
N ASN A 81 11.26 -6.71 7.58
CA ASN A 81 10.05 -7.36 7.10
C ASN A 81 9.23 -7.91 8.27
N LEU A 82 9.90 -8.45 9.30
CA LEU A 82 9.23 -8.82 10.55
C LEU A 82 8.65 -7.59 11.27
N GLU A 83 9.33 -6.43 11.25
CA GLU A 83 8.77 -5.18 11.79
C GLU A 83 7.47 -4.79 11.07
N LYS A 84 7.43 -4.87 9.73
CA LYS A 84 6.23 -4.56 8.95
C LYS A 84 5.06 -5.49 9.26
N LEU A 85 5.32 -6.79 9.35
CA LEU A 85 4.25 -7.73 9.67
C LEU A 85 3.82 -7.63 11.14
N ALA A 86 4.72 -7.30 12.07
CA ALA A 86 4.36 -6.97 13.45
C ALA A 86 3.48 -5.72 13.52
N MET A 87 3.76 -4.69 12.70
CA MET A 87 2.90 -3.50 12.59
C MET A 87 1.49 -3.87 12.10
N GLN A 88 1.37 -4.79 11.14
CA GLN A 88 0.08 -5.31 10.70
C GLN A 88 -0.64 -6.05 11.82
N ARG A 89 0.07 -6.95 12.51
CA ARG A 89 -0.53 -7.72 13.62
C ARG A 89 -0.96 -6.82 14.77
N ALA A 90 -0.14 -5.86 15.18
CA ALA A 90 -0.46 -4.96 16.29
C ALA A 90 -1.76 -4.17 16.04
N ILE A 91 -2.04 -3.72 14.80
CA ILE A 91 -3.28 -3.01 14.49
C ILE A 91 -4.48 -3.97 14.41
N GLU A 92 -4.28 -5.21 13.95
CA GLU A 92 -5.32 -6.26 13.94
C GLU A 92 -5.79 -6.64 15.33
N LEU A 93 -4.89 -6.54 16.34
CA LEU A 93 -5.23 -6.80 17.76
C LEU A 93 -6.29 -5.84 18.29
N ALA A 94 -6.40 -4.64 17.74
CA ALA A 94 -7.46 -3.70 18.11
C ALA A 94 -8.86 -4.17 17.67
N ALA A 95 -8.95 -4.92 16.56
CA ALA A 95 -10.18 -5.54 16.11
C ALA A 95 -10.44 -6.90 16.80
N ARG A 96 -9.36 -7.66 16.99
CA ARG A 96 -9.43 -8.98 17.65
C ARG A 96 -8.13 -9.26 18.41
N PHE A 97 -8.21 -9.20 19.72
CA PHE A 97 -7.08 -9.54 20.59
C PHE A 97 -6.97 -11.06 20.73
N ASP A 98 -6.30 -11.70 19.79
CA ASP A 98 -6.15 -13.15 19.67
C ASP A 98 -4.95 -13.47 18.76
N HIS A 99 -4.36 -14.67 18.87
CA HIS A 99 -3.44 -15.26 17.90
C HIS A 99 -4.13 -15.70 16.60
N ILE A 100 -5.45 -15.68 16.56
CA ILE A 100 -6.27 -15.80 15.37
C ILE A 100 -6.55 -14.40 14.84
N ARG A 101 -6.22 -14.16 13.58
CA ARG A 101 -6.43 -12.87 12.90
C ARG A 101 -7.93 -12.59 12.70
N PRO A 102 -8.33 -11.35 12.43
CA PRO A 102 -9.73 -11.00 12.18
C PRO A 102 -10.38 -11.80 11.04
N ASP A 103 -9.62 -12.18 10.00
CA ASP A 103 -10.08 -13.02 8.88
C ASP A 103 -10.25 -14.51 9.25
N GLY A 104 -10.01 -14.89 10.50
CA GLY A 104 -10.11 -16.27 10.99
C GLY A 104 -8.85 -17.11 10.75
N THR A 105 -7.84 -16.59 10.08
CA THR A 105 -6.57 -17.29 9.88
C THR A 105 -5.66 -17.18 11.12
N ARG A 106 -4.64 -18.02 11.22
CA ARG A 106 -3.67 -17.95 12.32
C ARG A 106 -2.66 -16.82 12.10
N PHE A 107 -2.08 -16.28 13.20
CA PHE A 107 -1.11 -15.18 13.15
C PHE A 107 -0.04 -15.36 12.06
N TYR A 108 0.52 -16.55 11.91
CA TYR A 108 1.60 -16.82 10.96
C TYR A 108 1.21 -16.67 9.48
N SER A 109 -0.09 -16.57 9.15
CA SER A 109 -0.51 -16.26 7.77
C SER A 109 -0.04 -14.88 7.30
N VAL A 110 0.22 -13.95 8.22
CA VAL A 110 0.76 -12.63 7.92
C VAL A 110 2.15 -12.70 7.28
N TYR A 111 2.95 -13.74 7.61
CA TYR A 111 4.27 -13.93 7.01
C TYR A 111 4.20 -14.09 5.49
N ALA A 112 3.27 -14.92 5.00
CA ALA A 112 3.04 -15.09 3.57
C ALA A 112 2.55 -13.79 2.90
N GLN A 113 1.70 -13.02 3.58
CA GLN A 113 1.21 -11.73 3.09
C GLN A 113 2.35 -10.74 2.82
N TYR A 114 3.41 -10.77 3.63
CA TYR A 114 4.60 -9.91 3.48
C TYR A 114 5.77 -10.60 2.76
N GLY A 115 5.54 -11.80 2.20
CA GLY A 115 6.55 -12.55 1.47
C GLY A 115 7.71 -13.05 2.34
N VAL A 116 7.51 -13.18 3.65
CA VAL A 116 8.51 -13.68 4.60
C VAL A 116 8.45 -15.20 4.66
N LYS A 117 9.59 -15.85 4.40
CA LYS A 117 9.76 -17.29 4.59
C LYS A 117 10.53 -17.51 5.89
N ALA A 118 9.89 -18.15 6.86
CA ALA A 118 10.46 -18.45 8.17
C ALA A 118 10.61 -19.96 8.34
N GLY A 119 11.73 -20.42 8.88
CA GLY A 119 11.98 -21.81 9.27
C GLY A 119 11.21 -22.22 10.54
N GLY A 120 10.70 -21.26 11.29
CA GLY A 120 9.87 -21.38 12.48
C GLY A 120 9.51 -19.97 12.95
N CYS A 121 8.35 -19.83 13.60
CA CYS A 121 7.89 -18.52 14.10
C CYS A 121 7.05 -18.67 15.38
N SER A 122 6.97 -17.59 16.16
CA SER A 122 6.03 -17.41 17.27
C SER A 122 5.68 -15.94 17.44
N GLU A 123 4.57 -15.70 18.13
CA GLU A 123 4.04 -14.37 18.40
C GLU A 123 3.85 -14.16 19.91
N ASN A 124 4.23 -12.97 20.40
CA ASN A 124 3.80 -12.44 21.69
C ASN A 124 2.91 -11.23 21.44
N ILE A 125 1.79 -11.14 22.15
CA ILE A 125 0.83 -10.04 22.03
C ILE A 125 0.49 -9.46 23.39
N ALA A 126 0.33 -8.13 23.46
CA ALA A 126 -0.12 -7.45 24.66
C ALA A 126 -0.92 -6.18 24.33
N TYR A 127 -1.71 -5.70 25.28
CA TYR A 127 -2.38 -4.39 25.19
C TYR A 127 -2.36 -3.68 26.55
N GLY A 128 -2.59 -2.36 26.51
CA GLY A 128 -2.69 -1.53 27.72
C GLY A 128 -1.36 -1.11 28.34
N PHE A 129 -0.22 -1.46 27.73
CA PHE A 129 1.11 -1.05 28.19
C PHE A 129 1.60 0.15 27.36
N ASP A 130 1.90 1.27 28.00
CA ASP A 130 2.26 2.51 27.29
C ASP A 130 3.73 2.57 26.84
N ARG A 131 4.60 1.75 27.43
CA ARG A 131 6.06 1.83 27.25
C ARG A 131 6.72 0.45 27.17
N ALA A 132 7.87 0.41 26.49
CA ALA A 132 8.70 -0.78 26.38
C ALA A 132 9.00 -1.47 27.72
N ASN A 133 9.35 -0.70 28.77
CA ASN A 133 9.68 -1.27 30.07
C ASN A 133 8.50 -2.04 30.69
N SER A 134 7.28 -1.48 30.59
CA SER A 134 6.10 -2.09 31.20
C SER A 134 5.65 -3.34 30.43
N VAL A 135 5.68 -3.34 29.10
CA VAL A 135 5.34 -4.54 28.32
C VAL A 135 6.41 -5.61 28.45
N ASN A 136 7.71 -5.24 28.49
CA ASN A 136 8.80 -6.19 28.75
C ASN A 136 8.63 -6.90 30.10
N TYR A 137 8.27 -6.14 31.16
CA TYR A 137 7.99 -6.73 32.47
C TYR A 137 6.83 -7.74 32.36
N GLY A 138 5.76 -7.42 31.63
CA GLY A 138 4.64 -8.34 31.40
C GLY A 138 5.06 -9.60 30.65
N PHE A 139 5.82 -9.47 29.57
CA PHE A 139 6.28 -10.62 28.77
C PHE A 139 7.35 -11.48 29.44
N ARG A 140 8.07 -10.93 30.41
CA ARG A 140 9.06 -11.72 31.18
C ARG A 140 8.42 -12.79 32.06
N GLU A 141 7.19 -12.60 32.51
CA GLU A 141 6.45 -13.62 33.29
C GLU A 141 7.28 -14.22 34.43
N ASP A 142 8.06 -13.36 35.13
CA ASP A 142 9.05 -13.78 36.13
C ASP A 142 8.42 -14.55 37.30
N ASN A 143 7.16 -14.24 37.63
CA ASN A 143 6.41 -14.81 38.75
C ASN A 143 5.46 -15.95 38.32
N GLU A 144 5.41 -16.26 37.01
CA GLU A 144 4.54 -17.30 36.49
C GLU A 144 5.22 -18.68 36.55
N LYS A 145 4.39 -19.72 36.62
CA LYS A 145 4.79 -21.10 36.42
C LYS A 145 4.94 -21.42 34.95
N TYR A 146 5.46 -22.60 34.58
CA TYR A 146 5.70 -23.01 33.19
C TYR A 146 4.53 -22.74 32.27
N ALA A 147 3.29 -23.08 32.70
CA ALA A 147 2.11 -22.85 31.87
C ALA A 147 1.87 -21.38 31.52
N GLY A 148 2.18 -20.46 32.45
CA GLY A 148 2.05 -19.02 32.26
C GLY A 148 3.27 -18.35 31.60
N GLN A 149 4.38 -19.07 31.38
CA GLN A 149 5.61 -18.53 30.79
C GLN A 149 5.70 -18.65 29.29
N GLY A 150 4.59 -18.50 28.58
CA GLY A 150 4.53 -18.60 27.11
C GLY A 150 5.34 -17.54 26.41
N HIS A 151 5.15 -16.29 26.78
CA HIS A 151 5.86 -15.14 26.20
C HIS A 151 7.36 -15.20 26.51
N ARG A 152 7.69 -15.51 27.78
CA ARG A 152 9.07 -15.69 28.22
C ARG A 152 9.81 -16.74 27.40
N ARG A 153 9.20 -17.93 27.18
CA ARG A 153 9.82 -19.00 26.40
C ARG A 153 9.99 -18.63 24.93
N ASN A 154 9.10 -17.83 24.35
CA ASN A 154 9.28 -17.29 23.00
C ASN A 154 10.52 -16.40 22.92
N MET A 155 10.67 -15.46 23.87
CA MET A 155 11.84 -14.57 23.93
C MET A 155 13.15 -15.35 24.14
N LEU A 156 13.14 -16.47 24.87
CA LEU A 156 14.32 -17.29 25.19
C LEU A 156 14.53 -18.48 24.23
N ASN A 157 13.78 -18.56 23.13
CA ASN A 157 13.86 -19.69 22.21
C ASN A 157 15.17 -19.64 21.40
N TYR A 158 15.93 -20.77 21.41
CA TYR A 158 17.15 -20.94 20.66
C TYR A 158 16.94 -21.02 19.14
N SER A 159 15.74 -21.44 18.72
CA SER A 159 15.43 -21.65 17.31
C SER A 159 15.19 -20.35 16.53
N TYR A 160 15.14 -19.21 17.20
CA TYR A 160 14.93 -17.92 16.57
C TYR A 160 16.20 -17.09 16.51
N ASN A 161 16.45 -16.47 15.36
CA ASN A 161 17.57 -15.57 15.13
C ASN A 161 17.14 -14.13 14.81
N ALA A 162 15.83 -13.91 14.65
CA ALA A 162 15.27 -12.61 14.25
C ALA A 162 13.97 -12.29 15.00
N VAL A 163 13.68 -10.99 15.12
CA VAL A 163 12.43 -10.47 15.65
C VAL A 163 12.06 -9.17 14.93
N GLY A 164 10.76 -8.95 14.78
CA GLY A 164 10.15 -7.66 14.47
C GLY A 164 9.13 -7.31 15.55
N ILE A 165 9.06 -6.06 15.96
CA ILE A 165 8.19 -5.63 17.05
C ILE A 165 7.39 -4.42 16.60
N ALA A 166 6.14 -4.31 17.05
CA ALA A 166 5.33 -3.12 16.84
C ALA A 166 4.66 -2.65 18.13
N CYS A 167 4.52 -1.34 18.22
CA CYS A 167 3.75 -0.62 19.21
C CYS A 167 2.81 0.34 18.48
N VAL A 168 1.50 0.20 18.66
CA VAL A 168 0.49 1.06 18.03
C VAL A 168 -0.60 1.46 19.02
N VAL A 169 -1.05 2.70 18.94
CA VAL A 169 -2.24 3.18 19.65
C VAL A 169 -3.41 3.24 18.70
N VAL A 170 -4.50 2.56 19.05
CA VAL A 170 -5.78 2.59 18.33
C VAL A 170 -6.87 2.94 19.33
N ASN A 171 -7.65 3.98 19.06
CA ASN A 171 -8.74 4.44 19.94
C ASN A 171 -8.31 4.62 21.42
N GLY A 172 -7.08 5.13 21.64
CA GLY A 172 -6.52 5.38 22.98
C GLY A 172 -5.95 4.15 23.69
N THR A 173 -6.03 2.96 23.11
CA THR A 173 -5.43 1.74 23.66
C THR A 173 -4.16 1.39 22.91
N THR A 174 -3.09 1.08 23.65
CA THR A 174 -1.81 0.64 23.07
C THR A 174 -1.81 -0.87 22.89
N TYR A 175 -1.41 -1.33 21.71
CA TYR A 175 -1.25 -2.75 21.34
C TYR A 175 0.19 -3.03 20.96
N TRP A 176 0.67 -4.22 21.32
CA TRP A 176 2.02 -4.69 21.04
C TRP A 176 1.98 -6.05 20.36
N ALA A 177 2.86 -6.24 19.40
CA ALA A 177 3.12 -7.54 18.78
C ALA A 177 4.64 -7.73 18.63
N GLU A 178 5.14 -8.88 19.08
CA GLU A 178 6.50 -9.36 18.84
C GLU A 178 6.41 -10.58 17.93
N GLU A 179 7.05 -10.52 16.78
CA GLU A 179 7.08 -11.59 15.79
C GLU A 179 8.49 -12.18 15.72
N PHE A 180 8.65 -13.36 16.29
CA PHE A 180 9.92 -14.09 16.31
C PHE A 180 10.00 -15.05 15.14
N ALA A 181 11.18 -15.19 14.54
CA ALA A 181 11.38 -16.12 13.44
C ALA A 181 12.84 -16.62 13.34
N TYR A 182 13.00 -17.77 12.67
CA TYR A 182 14.28 -18.14 12.05
C TYR A 182 14.25 -17.68 10.59
N LEU A 183 15.19 -16.82 10.22
CA LEU A 183 15.34 -16.27 8.87
C LEU A 183 16.73 -16.63 8.31
N ASP A 184 16.77 -17.14 7.08
CA ASP A 184 18.05 -17.37 6.37
C ASP A 184 18.76 -16.06 6.05
N LYS A 185 18.00 -14.99 5.82
CA LYS A 185 18.52 -13.65 5.50
C LYS A 185 17.80 -12.58 6.28
N ILE A 186 18.58 -11.73 6.94
CA ILE A 186 18.07 -10.56 7.67
C ILE A 186 18.02 -9.34 6.75
N THR A 187 16.89 -8.64 6.78
CA THR A 187 16.70 -7.37 6.08
C THR A 187 16.93 -6.21 7.06
N PRO A 188 17.98 -5.38 6.85
CA PRO A 188 18.25 -4.27 7.75
C PRO A 188 17.10 -3.27 7.82
N CYS A 189 16.83 -2.76 9.03
CA CYS A 189 15.85 -1.72 9.26
C CYS A 189 16.41 -0.32 9.00
N GLY A 190 15.58 0.55 8.42
CA GLY A 190 15.80 1.99 8.36
C GLY A 190 15.47 2.68 9.69
N LYS A 191 15.11 3.97 9.63
CA LYS A 191 14.63 4.72 10.80
C LYS A 191 13.31 4.17 11.30
N ALA A 192 13.07 4.27 12.62
CA ALA A 192 11.80 3.89 13.23
C ALA A 192 10.65 4.72 12.65
N VAL A 193 9.57 4.06 12.25
CA VAL A 193 8.37 4.69 11.72
C VAL A 193 7.45 5.06 12.88
N ASN A 194 7.25 6.35 13.11
CA ASN A 194 6.35 6.86 14.15
C ASN A 194 5.21 7.67 13.53
N GLY A 195 4.10 7.80 14.27
CA GLY A 195 2.94 8.56 13.82
C GLY A 195 1.86 7.73 13.14
N ASN A 196 0.90 8.42 12.53
CA ASN A 196 -0.28 7.80 11.97
C ASN A 196 0.05 7.00 10.71
N GLN A 197 -0.39 5.75 10.69
CA GLN A 197 -0.37 4.87 9.52
C GLN A 197 -1.76 4.29 9.33
N THR A 198 -2.19 4.20 8.07
CA THR A 198 -3.43 3.53 7.71
C THR A 198 -3.13 2.12 7.27
N MET A 199 -3.80 1.14 7.86
CA MET A 199 -3.62 -0.29 7.57
C MET A 199 -4.96 -0.95 7.29
N PHE A 200 -4.97 -1.98 6.45
CA PHE A 200 -6.11 -2.87 6.29
C PHE A 200 -6.20 -3.86 7.44
N ILE A 201 -7.43 -4.10 7.92
CA ILE A 201 -7.74 -5.21 8.82
C ILE A 201 -8.54 -6.22 7.99
N PRO A 202 -7.93 -7.35 7.59
CA PRO A 202 -8.58 -8.34 6.75
C PRO A 202 -9.72 -9.02 7.50
N GLY A 203 -10.87 -9.20 6.81
CA GLY A 203 -12.01 -9.94 7.35
C GLY A 203 -12.75 -9.29 8.51
N ASP A 204 -12.43 -8.05 8.86
CA ASP A 204 -13.16 -7.32 9.88
C ASP A 204 -14.37 -6.60 9.26
N ASP A 205 -15.56 -7.13 9.53
CA ASP A 205 -16.84 -6.53 9.12
C ASP A 205 -17.37 -5.52 10.13
N ASN A 206 -16.65 -5.30 11.24
CA ASN A 206 -17.09 -4.46 12.33
C ASN A 206 -16.89 -2.99 11.98
N SER A 207 -17.99 -2.32 11.59
CA SER A 207 -18.03 -0.94 11.12
C SER A 207 -17.68 0.12 12.18
N GLU A 208 -17.33 -0.25 13.40
CA GLU A 208 -16.97 0.68 14.48
C GLU A 208 -15.56 1.26 14.32
N TYR A 209 -14.70 0.62 13.54
CA TYR A 209 -13.34 1.07 13.33
C TYR A 209 -13.23 2.01 12.12
N ASN A 210 -13.36 3.27 12.41
CA ASN A 210 -12.96 4.40 11.56
C ASN A 210 -13.76 4.66 10.26
N THR A 211 -15.06 4.90 10.40
CA THR A 211 -15.93 5.39 9.31
C THR A 211 -15.48 6.74 8.72
N SER A 212 -14.47 7.39 9.29
CA SER A 212 -13.94 8.69 8.82
C SER A 212 -13.06 8.59 7.58
N VAL A 213 -12.48 7.41 7.27
CA VAL A 213 -11.63 7.23 6.09
C VAL A 213 -12.48 7.19 4.83
N ASN A 214 -12.38 8.23 4.02
CA ASN A 214 -13.11 8.37 2.76
C ASN A 214 -12.20 8.93 1.66
N GLY A 215 -12.44 8.52 0.42
CA GLY A 215 -11.67 8.97 -0.72
C GLY A 215 -10.36 8.20 -0.92
N LEU A 216 -9.39 8.80 -1.63
CA LEU A 216 -8.10 8.17 -1.89
C LEU A 216 -7.26 8.10 -0.62
N THR A 217 -6.82 6.91 -0.28
CA THR A 217 -5.98 6.60 0.88
C THR A 217 -4.82 5.70 0.43
N GLN A 218 -3.60 6.06 0.81
CA GLN A 218 -2.43 5.24 0.49
C GLN A 218 -2.18 4.22 1.60
N ILE A 219 -2.06 2.95 1.22
CA ILE A 219 -1.77 1.85 2.12
C ILE A 219 -0.69 1.00 1.49
N ASN A 220 0.44 0.83 2.18
CA ASN A 220 1.59 0.08 1.67
C ASN A 220 2.04 0.49 0.26
N GLY A 221 2.01 1.80 -0.03
CA GLY A 221 2.42 2.36 -1.33
C GLY A 221 1.35 2.34 -2.42
N THR A 222 0.25 1.62 -2.24
CA THR A 222 -0.87 1.56 -3.19
C THR A 222 -1.99 2.52 -2.78
N TRP A 223 -2.61 3.19 -3.74
CA TRP A 223 -3.72 4.10 -3.51
C TRP A 223 -5.06 3.40 -3.73
N TYR A 224 -5.89 3.40 -2.70
CA TYR A 224 -7.22 2.78 -2.70
C TYR A 224 -8.31 3.84 -2.52
N TYR A 225 -9.49 3.58 -3.07
CA TYR A 225 -10.67 4.40 -2.84
C TYR A 225 -11.49 3.81 -1.70
N MET A 226 -11.55 4.57 -0.60
CA MET A 226 -12.22 4.16 0.62
C MET A 226 -13.57 4.86 0.76
N LYS A 227 -14.55 4.16 1.28
CA LYS A 227 -15.87 4.68 1.62
C LYS A 227 -16.27 4.18 3.00
N LYS A 228 -16.40 5.11 3.96
CA LYS A 228 -16.69 4.80 5.37
C LYS A 228 -15.75 3.73 5.95
N GLY A 229 -14.45 3.89 5.74
CA GLY A 229 -13.42 2.97 6.21
C GLY A 229 -13.30 1.64 5.47
N LYS A 230 -14.17 1.37 4.49
CA LYS A 230 -14.14 0.13 3.68
C LYS A 230 -13.61 0.42 2.28
N LEU A 231 -12.91 -0.56 1.70
CA LEU A 231 -12.50 -0.50 0.29
C LEU A 231 -13.73 -0.61 -0.60
N ASP A 232 -13.98 0.40 -1.44
CA ASP A 232 -15.06 0.37 -2.42
C ASP A 232 -14.55 -0.18 -3.77
N ASN A 233 -14.49 -1.51 -3.88
CA ASN A 233 -14.08 -2.22 -5.11
C ASN A 233 -15.02 -1.96 -6.31
N GLY A 234 -16.24 -1.47 -6.07
CA GLY A 234 -17.19 -1.12 -7.12
C GLY A 234 -16.89 0.25 -7.73
N TYR A 235 -16.12 1.11 -7.08
CA TYR A 235 -15.89 2.45 -7.56
C TYR A 235 -14.97 2.50 -8.78
N THR A 236 -15.46 3.08 -9.86
CA THR A 236 -14.67 3.43 -11.04
C THR A 236 -15.04 4.85 -11.48
N GLY A 237 -14.07 5.77 -11.49
CA GLY A 237 -14.31 7.17 -11.81
C GLY A 237 -13.22 8.09 -11.31
N LEU A 238 -13.52 9.41 -11.27
CA LEU A 238 -12.58 10.42 -10.80
C LEU A 238 -12.75 10.69 -9.29
N CYS A 239 -11.66 10.72 -8.57
CA CYS A 239 -11.59 11.08 -7.16
C CYS A 239 -10.60 12.22 -6.92
N LYS A 240 -11.01 13.22 -6.11
CA LYS A 240 -10.15 14.36 -5.76
C LYS A 240 -9.29 14.03 -4.54
N TYR A 241 -7.99 14.34 -4.64
CA TYR A 241 -7.05 14.23 -3.52
C TYR A 241 -5.99 15.35 -3.61
N ASN A 242 -5.78 16.08 -2.52
CA ASN A 242 -4.81 17.18 -2.42
C ASN A 242 -4.89 18.16 -3.62
N GLY A 243 -6.11 18.57 -3.99
CA GLY A 243 -6.34 19.54 -5.08
C GLY A 243 -6.35 18.93 -6.50
N ASN A 244 -5.81 17.75 -6.72
CA ASN A 244 -5.76 17.06 -8.00
C ASN A 244 -6.89 16.03 -8.13
N TRP A 245 -7.19 15.62 -9.38
CA TRP A 245 -8.17 14.60 -9.68
C TRP A 245 -7.48 13.39 -10.29
N TYR A 246 -7.82 12.21 -9.77
CA TYR A 246 -7.20 10.94 -10.17
C TYR A 246 -8.24 9.94 -10.62
N TYR A 247 -7.85 9.08 -11.56
CA TYR A 247 -8.70 8.00 -12.05
C TYR A 247 -8.55 6.75 -11.21
N VAL A 248 -9.65 6.33 -10.65
CA VAL A 248 -9.78 5.10 -9.87
C VAL A 248 -10.49 4.05 -10.74
N GLN A 249 -10.02 2.83 -10.73
CA GLN A 249 -10.63 1.69 -11.40
C GLN A 249 -10.78 0.54 -10.41
N LYS A 250 -12.03 0.12 -10.18
CA LYS A 250 -12.36 -0.97 -9.23
C LYS A 250 -11.68 -0.74 -7.87
N GLY A 251 -11.87 0.44 -7.31
CA GLY A 251 -11.35 0.79 -5.99
C GLY A 251 -9.85 1.11 -5.92
N VAL A 252 -9.08 0.98 -6.99
CA VAL A 252 -7.63 1.23 -7.01
C VAL A 252 -7.30 2.36 -7.99
N LEU A 253 -6.41 3.28 -7.59
CA LEU A 253 -5.90 4.32 -8.48
C LEU A 253 -5.10 3.69 -9.60
N ASN A 254 -5.49 3.97 -10.85
CA ASN A 254 -4.85 3.42 -12.04
C ASN A 254 -3.94 4.47 -12.70
N TRP A 255 -2.65 4.42 -12.40
CA TRP A 255 -1.63 5.30 -12.98
C TRP A 255 -1.39 5.09 -14.48
N ASN A 256 -1.79 3.94 -15.03
CA ASN A 256 -1.60 3.63 -16.44
C ASN A 256 -2.76 4.09 -17.33
N TYR A 257 -3.84 4.59 -16.73
CA TYR A 257 -5.01 5.01 -17.49
C TYR A 257 -4.74 6.35 -18.21
N THR A 258 -4.90 6.33 -19.52
CA THR A 258 -4.96 7.54 -20.37
C THR A 258 -6.21 7.45 -21.22
N GLY A 259 -7.12 8.44 -21.11
CA GLY A 259 -8.39 8.39 -21.80
C GLY A 259 -9.38 9.42 -21.27
N LEU A 260 -10.67 9.22 -21.60
CA LEU A 260 -11.75 10.10 -21.15
C LEU A 260 -12.50 9.47 -19.99
N CYS A 261 -12.80 10.27 -18.98
CA CYS A 261 -13.64 9.87 -17.84
C CYS A 261 -14.73 10.93 -17.60
N LYS A 262 -16.00 10.48 -17.48
CA LYS A 262 -17.14 11.38 -17.21
C LYS A 262 -17.27 11.64 -15.71
N TYR A 263 -17.34 12.92 -15.35
CA TYR A 263 -17.59 13.32 -13.96
C TYR A 263 -18.43 14.60 -13.92
N ASN A 264 -19.50 14.60 -13.15
CA ASN A 264 -20.45 15.73 -13.05
C ASN A 264 -20.88 16.31 -14.42
N GLY A 265 -21.25 15.44 -15.35
CA GLY A 265 -21.72 15.84 -16.67
C GLY A 265 -20.63 16.18 -17.71
N THR A 266 -19.39 16.41 -17.27
CA THR A 266 -18.25 16.77 -18.12
C THR A 266 -17.38 15.55 -18.40
N TRP A 267 -16.87 15.43 -19.62
CA TRP A 267 -15.86 14.43 -20.02
C TRP A 267 -14.47 15.03 -19.88
N TRP A 268 -13.71 14.51 -18.92
CA TRP A 268 -12.37 14.96 -18.59
C TRP A 268 -11.31 14.06 -19.22
N TYR A 269 -10.24 14.67 -19.69
CA TYR A 269 -9.07 13.94 -20.17
C TYR A 269 -8.16 13.57 -19.01
N VAL A 270 -7.92 12.28 -18.89
CA VAL A 270 -6.99 11.70 -17.91
C VAL A 270 -5.72 11.30 -18.65
N HIS A 271 -4.59 11.67 -18.14
CA HIS A 271 -3.28 11.27 -18.61
C HIS A 271 -2.46 10.68 -17.47
N ASN A 272 -2.00 9.43 -17.63
CA ASN A 272 -1.25 8.72 -16.61
C ASN A 272 -1.94 8.79 -15.23
N GLY A 273 -3.21 8.42 -15.20
CA GLY A 273 -4.01 8.33 -13.97
C GLY A 273 -4.50 9.64 -13.36
N ALA A 274 -4.09 10.80 -13.88
CA ALA A 274 -4.50 12.11 -13.37
C ALA A 274 -5.20 12.95 -14.45
N VAL A 275 -6.14 13.81 -14.04
CA VAL A 275 -6.79 14.75 -14.98
C VAL A 275 -5.79 15.82 -15.38
N ASP A 276 -5.54 15.95 -16.69
CA ASP A 276 -4.72 17.02 -17.24
C ASP A 276 -5.59 18.18 -17.71
N PHE A 277 -5.76 19.18 -16.85
CA PHE A 277 -6.57 20.37 -17.10
C PHE A 277 -6.01 21.32 -18.19
N ARG A 278 -4.78 21.08 -18.64
CA ARG A 278 -4.13 21.92 -19.67
C ARG A 278 -4.12 21.24 -21.04
N ALA A 279 -4.53 19.98 -21.09
CA ALA A 279 -4.49 19.22 -22.33
C ALA A 279 -5.34 19.86 -23.43
N THR A 280 -4.73 20.03 -24.61
CA THR A 280 -5.43 20.29 -25.87
C THR A 280 -4.93 19.23 -26.84
N THR A 281 -5.79 18.25 -27.15
CA THR A 281 -5.41 17.04 -27.86
C THR A 281 -6.63 16.33 -28.47
N LEU A 282 -6.37 15.25 -29.20
CA LEU A 282 -7.41 14.29 -29.58
C LEU A 282 -7.34 13.04 -28.70
N CYS A 283 -8.50 12.56 -28.26
CA CYS A 283 -8.60 11.34 -27.49
C CYS A 283 -9.65 10.40 -28.08
N LYS A 284 -9.27 9.12 -28.30
CA LYS A 284 -10.19 8.11 -28.81
C LYS A 284 -10.97 7.49 -27.62
N TYR A 285 -12.32 7.53 -27.76
CA TYR A 285 -13.21 6.91 -26.79
C TYR A 285 -14.42 6.28 -27.52
N ASN A 286 -14.69 5.01 -27.22
CA ASN A 286 -15.75 4.23 -27.86
C ASN A 286 -15.75 4.35 -29.39
N GLY A 287 -14.57 4.20 -29.99
CA GLY A 287 -14.40 4.23 -31.44
C GLY A 287 -14.31 5.63 -32.07
N THR A 288 -14.73 6.68 -31.39
CA THR A 288 -14.74 8.08 -31.85
C THR A 288 -13.55 8.86 -31.34
N TRP A 289 -12.96 9.71 -32.19
CA TRP A 289 -11.92 10.66 -31.80
C TRP A 289 -12.54 11.99 -31.39
N TRP A 290 -12.33 12.34 -30.11
CA TRP A 290 -12.86 13.55 -29.49
C TRP A 290 -11.80 14.61 -29.31
N TYR A 291 -12.19 15.86 -29.54
CA TYR A 291 -11.35 17.01 -29.26
C TYR A 291 -11.43 17.41 -27.78
N VAL A 292 -10.29 17.44 -27.18
CA VAL A 292 -10.09 17.90 -25.80
C VAL A 292 -9.50 19.31 -25.85
N HIS A 293 -10.07 20.22 -25.09
CA HIS A 293 -9.56 21.58 -24.90
C HIS A 293 -9.59 21.94 -23.42
N ASN A 294 -8.43 22.42 -22.92
CA ASN A 294 -8.29 22.71 -21.49
C ASN A 294 -8.76 21.55 -20.60
N GLY A 295 -8.35 20.34 -20.94
CA GLY A 295 -8.61 19.11 -20.19
C GLY A 295 -10.00 18.52 -20.32
N ALA A 296 -10.93 19.15 -21.02
CA ALA A 296 -12.30 18.66 -21.20
C ALA A 296 -12.66 18.49 -22.69
N VAL A 297 -13.60 17.58 -22.98
CA VAL A 297 -14.13 17.43 -24.33
C VAL A 297 -14.97 18.66 -24.70
N ASP A 298 -14.60 19.35 -25.77
CA ASP A 298 -15.39 20.46 -26.32
C ASP A 298 -16.27 19.96 -27.47
N PHE A 299 -17.52 19.64 -27.19
CA PHE A 299 -18.52 19.15 -28.14
C PHE A 299 -18.95 20.17 -29.18
N LYS A 300 -18.58 21.43 -29.05
CA LYS A 300 -18.97 22.50 -29.98
C LYS A 300 -17.83 22.90 -30.91
N ALA A 301 -16.63 22.42 -30.68
CA ALA A 301 -15.43 22.82 -31.39
C ALA A 301 -15.54 22.56 -32.90
N THR A 302 -15.19 23.58 -33.68
CA THR A 302 -14.85 23.44 -35.09
C THR A 302 -13.49 24.08 -35.29
N THR A 303 -12.46 23.26 -35.45
CA THR A 303 -11.05 23.71 -35.40
C THR A 303 -10.10 22.69 -36.02
N LEU A 304 -8.83 23.01 -36.04
CA LEU A 304 -7.74 22.03 -36.28
C LEU A 304 -7.08 21.62 -34.99
N CYS A 305 -6.72 20.35 -34.88
CA CYS A 305 -5.95 19.84 -33.78
C CYS A 305 -4.81 18.95 -34.25
N GLN A 306 -3.60 19.20 -33.77
CA GLN A 306 -2.44 18.35 -34.07
C GLN A 306 -2.44 17.13 -33.17
N TYR A 307 -2.30 15.95 -33.78
CA TYR A 307 -2.14 14.69 -33.06
C TYR A 307 -1.25 13.74 -33.87
N ASN A 308 -0.23 13.19 -33.23
CA ASN A 308 0.78 12.32 -33.83
C ASN A 308 1.34 12.89 -35.16
N GLY A 309 1.70 14.19 -35.15
CA GLY A 309 2.32 14.86 -36.30
C GLY A 309 1.36 15.32 -37.40
N THR A 310 0.09 14.89 -37.35
CA THR A 310 -0.94 15.28 -38.35
C THR A 310 -1.90 16.30 -37.77
N TRP A 311 -2.29 17.30 -38.59
CA TRP A 311 -3.32 18.26 -38.23
C TRP A 311 -4.68 17.78 -38.73
N TRP A 312 -5.56 17.46 -37.78
CA TRP A 312 -6.88 16.89 -38.04
C TRP A 312 -7.98 17.94 -37.94
N TYR A 313 -8.97 17.84 -38.81
CA TYR A 313 -10.15 18.69 -38.77
C TYR A 313 -11.19 18.16 -37.80
N VAL A 314 -11.58 19.01 -36.87
CA VAL A 314 -12.60 18.77 -35.87
C VAL A 314 -13.86 19.54 -36.22
N ARG A 315 -15.02 18.89 -36.15
CA ARG A 315 -16.34 19.51 -36.29
C ARG A 315 -17.28 18.93 -35.24
N GLY A 316 -17.95 19.83 -34.45
CA GLY A 316 -18.82 19.39 -33.37
C GLY A 316 -18.08 18.54 -32.34
N GLY A 317 -16.81 18.87 -32.02
CA GLY A 317 -15.98 18.16 -31.05
C GLY A 317 -15.41 16.83 -31.51
N GLN A 318 -15.70 16.39 -32.76
CA GLN A 318 -15.23 15.11 -33.28
C GLN A 318 -14.33 15.32 -34.52
N VAL A 319 -13.36 14.42 -34.68
CA VAL A 319 -12.57 14.38 -35.92
C VAL A 319 -13.45 13.92 -37.06
N ASN A 320 -13.49 14.72 -38.12
CA ASN A 320 -14.22 14.38 -39.33
C ASN A 320 -13.23 13.93 -40.42
N PHE A 321 -13.03 12.65 -40.54
CA PHE A 321 -12.07 12.04 -41.49
C PHE A 321 -12.43 12.15 -42.96
N SER A 322 -13.68 12.52 -43.29
CA SER A 322 -14.14 12.67 -44.69
C SER A 322 -14.20 14.13 -45.12
N ALA A 323 -13.86 15.07 -44.26
CA ALA A 323 -14.00 16.49 -44.55
C ALA A 323 -13.03 16.93 -45.65
N THR A 324 -13.59 17.66 -46.66
CA THR A 324 -12.81 18.45 -47.64
C THR A 324 -13.35 19.87 -47.56
N THR A 325 -12.59 20.79 -46.98
CA THR A 325 -13.08 22.13 -46.63
C THR A 325 -11.93 23.08 -46.31
N LEU A 326 -12.26 24.35 -46.13
CA LEU A 326 -11.35 25.33 -45.53
C LEU A 326 -11.66 25.46 -44.03
N CYS A 327 -10.64 25.49 -43.23
CA CYS A 327 -10.74 25.75 -41.79
C CYS A 327 -9.82 26.88 -41.35
N LYS A 328 -10.37 27.85 -40.62
CA LYS A 328 -9.57 28.95 -40.07
C LYS A 328 -8.99 28.53 -38.73
N TYR A 329 -7.66 28.58 -38.61
CA TYR A 329 -6.95 28.27 -37.37
C TYR A 329 -5.83 29.27 -37.15
N SER A 330 -5.75 29.84 -35.95
CA SER A 330 -4.75 30.85 -35.57
C SER A 330 -4.63 32.01 -36.62
N GLY A 331 -5.79 32.47 -37.14
CA GLY A 331 -5.84 33.58 -38.09
C GLY A 331 -5.66 33.20 -39.55
N THR A 332 -5.18 32.00 -39.86
CA THR A 332 -4.87 31.51 -41.21
C THR A 332 -5.93 30.51 -41.66
N TRP A 333 -6.26 30.54 -42.99
CA TRP A 333 -7.12 29.54 -43.61
C TRP A 333 -6.27 28.37 -44.10
N TRP A 334 -6.69 27.17 -43.72
CA TRP A 334 -6.02 25.90 -44.05
C TRP A 334 -6.96 25.04 -44.91
N TYR A 335 -6.43 24.45 -45.97
CA TYR A 335 -7.16 23.47 -46.74
C TYR A 335 -7.10 22.10 -46.09
N VAL A 336 -8.26 21.51 -45.89
CA VAL A 336 -8.44 20.17 -45.34
C VAL A 336 -8.87 19.24 -46.44
N HIS A 337 -8.21 18.12 -46.61
CA HIS A 337 -8.57 17.05 -47.53
C HIS A 337 -8.60 15.71 -46.78
N ASN A 338 -9.73 14.98 -46.89
CA ASN A 338 -9.93 13.72 -46.17
C ASN A 338 -9.65 13.85 -44.69
N GLY A 339 -10.14 14.91 -44.05
CA GLY A 339 -10.05 15.15 -42.63
C GLY A 339 -8.71 15.66 -42.09
N ALA A 340 -7.68 15.74 -42.90
CA ALA A 340 -6.36 16.25 -42.52
C ALA A 340 -5.98 17.51 -43.32
N VAL A 341 -5.13 18.36 -42.74
CA VAL A 341 -4.57 19.53 -43.44
C VAL A 341 -3.65 19.06 -44.55
N ASP A 342 -3.92 19.51 -45.76
CA ASP A 342 -3.07 19.29 -46.92
C ASP A 342 -2.12 20.50 -47.11
N PHE A 343 -0.90 20.38 -46.69
CA PHE A 343 0.13 21.40 -46.77
C PHE A 343 0.65 21.61 -48.22
N LYS A 344 0.26 20.76 -49.18
CA LYS A 344 0.70 20.87 -50.59
C LYS A 344 -0.33 21.55 -51.46
N ALA A 345 -1.55 21.67 -50.98
CA ALA A 345 -2.61 22.41 -51.70
C ALA A 345 -2.42 23.89 -51.43
N THR A 346 -1.68 24.56 -52.29
CA THR A 346 -1.50 26.02 -52.32
C THR A 346 -2.37 26.65 -53.37
#